data_3224c5be1ab51a82b28b5867f887c9a4
#
_entry.id   3224c5be1ab51a82b28b5867f887c9a4
#
_cell.length_a   1.000
_cell.length_b   1.000
_cell.length_c   1.000
_cell.angle_alpha   90.00
_cell.angle_beta   90.00
_cell.angle_gamma   90.00
#
_symmetry.space_group_name_H-M   'P 1'
#
loop_
_entity.id
_entity.type
_entity.pdbx_description
1 polymer ?
#
loop_
_entity_poly.entity_id
_entity_poly.type
_entity_poly.pdbx_seq_one_letter_code
_entity_poly.pdbx_strand_id
1 'polypeptide(L)'
;VAAHVSALGGDCYYLSITGDDSHAHFVKDRLADYNVTADLIEDASRPTTSKIRYMVENQKLFRVSRLKEHRLSPDLENILVNRIKDLATSIDAIIVSDFVYGVITNKILDVLEQVSRQHQIPLYGDLQCSSQVGDISKFKDFKLLCPTEREARIALSNQDDGVEYVSNLLMSQTRCTNLVLKLGADGFIAYSRDLTNDFVYRQHFPALTINPVDVAGAGDSLLASIAVGLSRGLSLMEASALGSCVAALAVQSLGNMPVDYRAVKVFAEQQGLIPNAI
;
A
#
# COMPACT_ATOMS: atom_id res chain seq x y z
N VAL A 1 3.18 5.13 -2.48
CA VAL A 1 3.26 4.74 -1.05
C VAL A 1 4.43 5.45 -0.38
N ALA A 2 5.71 5.21 -0.77
CA ALA A 2 6.89 5.74 -0.08
C ALA A 2 6.87 7.27 0.12
N ALA A 3 6.60 8.03 -0.95
CA ALA A 3 6.49 9.49 -0.87
C ALA A 3 5.36 9.97 0.06
N HIS A 4 4.24 9.24 0.14
CA HIS A 4 3.17 9.55 1.09
C HIS A 4 3.60 9.28 2.54
N VAL A 5 4.35 8.19 2.81
CA VAL A 5 4.89 7.92 4.15
C VAL A 5 5.79 9.06 4.60
N SER A 6 6.70 9.52 3.73
CA SER A 6 7.60 10.63 4.04
C SER A 6 6.84 11.95 4.25
N ALA A 7 5.87 12.28 3.39
CA ALA A 7 5.06 13.49 3.52
C ALA A 7 4.20 13.52 4.82
N LEU A 8 3.88 12.36 5.35
CA LEU A 8 3.17 12.19 6.63
C LEU A 8 4.12 12.15 7.84
N GLY A 9 5.42 12.42 7.64
CA GLY A 9 6.41 12.53 8.70
C GLY A 9 7.08 11.20 9.11
N GLY A 10 6.96 10.15 8.30
CA GLY A 10 7.69 8.90 8.49
C GLY A 10 9.04 8.92 7.79
N ASP A 11 10.08 8.41 8.45
CA ASP A 11 11.35 8.11 7.79
C ASP A 11 11.17 6.89 6.90
N CYS A 12 11.30 7.06 5.59
CA CYS A 12 11.02 5.99 4.63
C CYS A 12 12.29 5.48 3.97
N TYR A 13 12.52 4.18 4.10
CA TYR A 13 13.52 3.44 3.34
C TYR A 13 12.82 2.62 2.25
N TYR A 14 13.14 2.88 1.00
CA TYR A 14 12.52 2.25 -0.15
C TYR A 14 13.46 1.22 -0.79
N LEU A 15 13.14 -0.06 -0.67
CA LEU A 15 13.89 -1.17 -1.25
C LEU A 15 13.14 -1.72 -2.47
N SER A 16 13.76 -1.74 -3.63
CA SER A 16 13.14 -2.23 -4.86
C SER A 16 14.17 -2.62 -5.93
N ILE A 17 13.65 -3.12 -7.06
CA ILE A 17 14.43 -3.49 -8.24
C ILE A 17 14.17 -2.48 -9.36
N THR A 18 15.22 -2.08 -10.06
CA THR A 18 15.15 -1.27 -11.29
C THR A 18 15.90 -1.96 -12.42
N GLY A 19 15.69 -1.52 -13.65
CA GLY A 19 16.57 -1.85 -14.76
C GLY A 19 17.82 -0.94 -14.78
N ASP A 20 18.71 -1.19 -15.73
CA ASP A 20 19.80 -0.30 -16.10
C ASP A 20 19.32 0.64 -17.22
N ASP A 21 18.56 1.68 -16.84
CA ASP A 21 18.01 2.64 -17.80
C ASP A 21 17.76 4.03 -17.18
N SER A 22 17.44 5.00 -18.05
CA SER A 22 17.16 6.37 -17.62
C SER A 22 15.99 6.51 -16.65
N HIS A 23 15.04 5.57 -16.65
CA HIS A 23 13.95 5.57 -15.69
C HIS A 23 14.42 5.21 -14.28
N ALA A 24 15.48 4.39 -14.13
CA ALA A 24 16.08 4.12 -12.82
C ALA A 24 16.63 5.38 -12.17
N HIS A 25 17.37 6.21 -12.95
CA HIS A 25 17.86 7.50 -12.48
C HIS A 25 16.71 8.44 -12.10
N PHE A 26 15.69 8.52 -12.96
CA PHE A 26 14.50 9.32 -12.67
C PHE A 26 13.81 8.91 -11.37
N VAL A 27 13.66 7.59 -11.11
CA VAL A 27 13.08 7.09 -9.87
C VAL A 27 13.92 7.49 -8.67
N LYS A 28 15.25 7.34 -8.75
CA LYS A 28 16.19 7.71 -7.69
C LYS A 28 16.08 9.20 -7.34
N ASP A 29 16.08 10.07 -8.35
CA ASP A 29 15.97 11.51 -8.15
C ASP A 29 14.62 11.88 -7.52
N ARG A 30 13.53 11.31 -8.03
CA ARG A 30 12.18 11.54 -7.47
C ARG A 30 12.03 11.08 -6.03
N LEU A 31 12.64 9.95 -5.65
CA LEU A 31 12.61 9.50 -4.25
C LEU A 31 13.40 10.45 -3.36
N ALA A 32 14.55 10.97 -3.84
CA ALA A 32 15.33 11.97 -3.12
C ALA A 32 14.55 13.28 -2.92
N ASP A 33 13.82 13.76 -3.94
CA ASP A 33 12.98 14.96 -3.84
C ASP A 33 11.89 14.83 -2.76
N TYR A 34 11.47 13.61 -2.44
CA TYR A 34 10.50 13.31 -1.39
C TYR A 34 11.15 12.89 -0.06
N ASN A 35 12.46 13.08 0.10
CA ASN A 35 13.21 12.66 1.30
C ASN A 35 13.08 11.16 1.62
N VAL A 36 12.98 10.32 0.60
CA VAL A 36 12.95 8.86 0.74
C VAL A 36 14.34 8.30 0.50
N THR A 37 14.86 7.54 1.46
CA THR A 37 16.12 6.81 1.28
C THR A 37 15.88 5.62 0.35
N ALA A 38 16.51 5.62 -0.82
CA ALA A 38 16.31 4.60 -1.85
C ALA A 38 17.48 3.61 -1.93
N ASP A 39 17.17 2.31 -1.82
CA ASP A 39 18.07 1.20 -2.16
C ASP A 39 17.49 0.48 -3.38
N LEU A 40 17.98 0.85 -4.55
CA LEU A 40 17.53 0.35 -5.84
C LEU A 40 18.57 -0.64 -6.37
N ILE A 41 18.20 -1.91 -6.39
CA ILE A 41 19.06 -2.99 -6.89
C ILE A 41 18.80 -3.14 -8.39
N GLU A 42 19.87 -3.12 -9.17
CA GLU A 42 19.81 -3.23 -10.62
C GLU A 42 19.60 -4.67 -11.08
N ASP A 43 18.64 -4.86 -12.00
CA ASP A 43 18.42 -6.11 -12.74
C ASP A 43 18.45 -5.81 -14.24
N ALA A 44 19.60 -6.08 -14.86
CA ALA A 44 19.80 -5.86 -16.31
C ALA A 44 18.87 -6.73 -17.19
N SER A 45 18.21 -7.73 -16.63
CA SER A 45 17.27 -8.60 -17.39
C SER A 45 15.91 -7.97 -17.64
N ARG A 46 15.60 -6.84 -16.96
CA ARG A 46 14.31 -6.14 -17.07
C ARG A 46 14.47 -4.63 -17.21
N PRO A 47 13.55 -3.92 -17.86
CA PRO A 47 13.50 -2.47 -17.80
C PRO A 47 12.96 -2.02 -16.44
N THR A 48 13.31 -0.82 -16.01
CA THR A 48 12.58 -0.14 -14.94
C THR A 48 11.11 -0.04 -15.33
N THR A 49 10.22 -0.52 -14.46
CA THR A 49 8.78 -0.52 -14.75
C THR A 49 8.27 0.90 -14.95
N SER A 50 7.69 1.18 -16.09
CA SER A 50 7.07 2.47 -16.38
C SER A 50 5.65 2.30 -16.92
N LYS A 51 4.76 3.19 -16.49
CA LYS A 51 3.35 3.25 -16.93
C LYS A 51 3.02 4.68 -17.34
N ILE A 52 3.06 4.95 -18.62
CA ILE A 52 2.79 6.26 -19.20
C ILE A 52 1.30 6.36 -19.52
N ARG A 53 0.62 7.35 -18.95
CA ARG A 53 -0.78 7.65 -19.22
C ARG A 53 -0.85 8.84 -20.16
N TYR A 54 -1.46 8.63 -21.30
CA TYR A 54 -1.74 9.70 -22.25
C TYR A 54 -3.09 10.32 -21.92
N MET A 55 -3.06 11.60 -21.60
CA MET A 55 -4.21 12.38 -21.18
C MET A 55 -4.55 13.43 -22.23
N VAL A 56 -5.84 13.70 -22.46
CA VAL A 56 -6.32 14.88 -23.16
C VAL A 56 -7.24 15.60 -22.17
N GLU A 57 -6.85 16.80 -21.81
CA GLU A 57 -7.45 17.51 -20.69
C GLU A 57 -7.44 16.63 -19.43
N ASN A 58 -8.59 16.29 -18.86
CA ASN A 58 -8.72 15.40 -17.70
C ASN A 58 -9.14 13.98 -18.07
N GLN A 59 -9.18 13.64 -19.37
CA GLN A 59 -9.59 12.31 -19.84
C GLN A 59 -8.39 11.45 -20.18
N LYS A 60 -8.35 10.24 -19.59
CA LYS A 60 -7.34 9.24 -19.88
C LYS A 60 -7.69 8.53 -21.19
N LEU A 61 -6.87 8.72 -22.22
CA LEU A 61 -7.07 8.06 -23.52
C LEU A 61 -6.58 6.61 -23.48
N PHE A 62 -5.31 6.41 -23.18
CA PHE A 62 -4.70 5.08 -23.09
C PHE A 62 -3.48 5.08 -22.18
N ARG A 63 -3.03 3.88 -21.84
CA ARG A 63 -1.82 3.66 -21.04
C ARG A 63 -0.84 2.78 -21.81
N VAL A 64 0.41 3.20 -21.88
CA VAL A 64 1.53 2.38 -22.34
C VAL A 64 2.29 1.88 -21.14
N SER A 65 2.49 0.58 -21.01
CA SER A 65 3.25 -0.04 -19.93
C SER A 65 4.49 -0.71 -20.49
N ARG A 66 5.65 -0.39 -19.92
CA ARG A 66 6.93 -1.04 -20.21
C ARG A 66 7.35 -1.77 -18.94
N LEU A 67 7.29 -3.09 -18.95
CA LEU A 67 7.59 -3.93 -17.80
C LEU A 67 7.94 -5.35 -18.25
N LYS A 68 8.56 -6.12 -17.35
CA LYS A 68 8.69 -7.58 -17.44
C LYS A 68 8.25 -8.21 -16.13
N GLU A 69 7.69 -9.40 -16.19
CA GLU A 69 6.95 -10.06 -15.09
C GLU A 69 7.64 -11.31 -14.56
N HIS A 70 8.86 -11.62 -15.05
CA HIS A 70 9.60 -12.79 -14.60
C HIS A 70 10.09 -12.62 -13.16
N ARG A 71 10.24 -13.74 -12.47
CA ARG A 71 10.79 -13.76 -11.11
C ARG A 71 12.24 -13.27 -11.11
N LEU A 72 12.69 -12.79 -9.97
CA LEU A 72 14.09 -12.45 -9.73
C LEU A 72 14.99 -13.67 -9.92
N SER A 73 16.24 -13.45 -10.37
CA SER A 73 17.27 -14.46 -10.28
C SER A 73 17.55 -14.80 -8.81
N PRO A 74 18.04 -16.02 -8.52
CA PRO A 74 18.40 -16.40 -7.15
C PRO A 74 19.39 -15.45 -6.47
N ASP A 75 20.31 -14.87 -7.24
CA ASP A 75 21.32 -13.93 -6.73
C ASP A 75 20.67 -12.60 -6.29
N LEU A 76 19.82 -12.00 -7.13
CA LEU A 76 19.09 -10.79 -6.80
C LEU A 76 18.10 -10.99 -5.64
N GLU A 77 17.44 -12.14 -5.61
CA GLU A 77 16.58 -12.53 -4.49
C GLU A 77 17.38 -12.61 -3.18
N ASN A 78 18.59 -13.22 -3.19
CA ASN A 78 19.46 -13.27 -2.02
C ASN A 78 19.93 -11.88 -1.57
N ILE A 79 20.23 -10.98 -2.51
CA ILE A 79 20.59 -9.60 -2.18
C ILE A 79 19.44 -8.90 -1.45
N LEU A 80 18.21 -9.00 -1.98
CA LEU A 80 17.03 -8.43 -1.31
C LEU A 80 16.79 -9.02 0.07
N VAL A 81 16.90 -10.34 0.20
CA VAL A 81 16.78 -11.05 1.48
C VAL A 81 17.78 -10.52 2.51
N ASN A 82 19.04 -10.32 2.13
CA ASN A 82 20.06 -9.80 3.03
C ASN A 82 19.76 -8.36 3.43
N ARG A 83 19.34 -7.49 2.49
CA ARG A 83 18.93 -6.11 2.79
C ARG A 83 17.77 -6.04 3.78
N ILE A 84 16.73 -6.90 3.61
CA ILE A 84 15.60 -6.97 4.54
C ILE A 84 16.09 -7.35 5.96
N LYS A 85 17.00 -8.32 6.07
CA LYS A 85 17.56 -8.74 7.35
C LYS A 85 18.42 -7.65 8.00
N ASP A 86 19.24 -6.96 7.22
CA ASP A 86 20.11 -5.89 7.70
C ASP A 86 19.30 -4.71 8.26
N LEU A 87 18.15 -4.42 7.66
CA LEU A 87 17.25 -3.33 8.08
C LEU A 87 16.42 -3.68 9.33
N ALA A 88 16.25 -4.96 9.65
CA ALA A 88 15.31 -5.44 10.64
C ALA A 88 15.45 -4.81 12.05
N THR A 89 16.64 -4.35 12.43
CA THR A 89 16.87 -3.72 13.75
C THR A 89 16.70 -2.21 13.77
N SER A 90 16.43 -1.59 12.62
CA SER A 90 16.40 -0.14 12.45
C SER A 90 15.07 0.42 11.94
N ILE A 91 14.06 -0.45 11.79
CA ILE A 91 12.74 -0.08 11.24
C ILE A 91 11.61 -0.43 12.20
N ASP A 92 10.56 0.38 12.20
CA ASP A 92 9.37 0.19 13.05
C ASP A 92 8.27 -0.61 12.33
N ALA A 93 8.27 -0.66 11.00
CA ALA A 93 7.26 -1.34 10.20
C ALA A 93 7.76 -1.66 8.79
N ILE A 94 7.12 -2.61 8.12
CA ILE A 94 7.37 -2.93 6.70
C ILE A 94 6.07 -2.81 5.93
N ILE A 95 6.09 -2.04 4.83
CA ILE A 95 4.99 -1.95 3.87
C ILE A 95 5.39 -2.73 2.61
N VAL A 96 4.62 -3.73 2.25
CA VAL A 96 4.78 -4.51 1.01
C VAL A 96 3.76 -4.03 -0.02
N SER A 97 4.24 -3.40 -1.09
CA SER A 97 3.40 -2.97 -2.22
C SER A 97 3.74 -3.83 -3.43
N ASP A 98 2.93 -4.84 -3.72
CA ASP A 98 3.17 -5.82 -4.78
C ASP A 98 2.31 -5.55 -6.02
N PHE A 99 2.96 -5.29 -7.14
CA PHE A 99 2.34 -5.12 -8.47
C PHE A 99 2.34 -6.41 -9.31
N VAL A 100 2.73 -7.54 -8.71
CA VAL A 100 2.80 -8.85 -9.35
C VAL A 100 3.79 -8.91 -10.54
N TYR A 101 4.91 -8.18 -10.44
CA TYR A 101 5.96 -8.18 -11.47
C TYR A 101 7.18 -9.03 -11.10
N GLY A 102 6.99 -10.00 -10.20
CA GLY A 102 7.99 -11.02 -9.88
C GLY A 102 9.05 -10.59 -8.87
N VAL A 103 8.92 -9.43 -8.23
CA VAL A 103 9.84 -8.97 -7.16
C VAL A 103 9.51 -9.66 -5.84
N ILE A 104 8.23 -9.68 -5.45
CA ILE A 104 7.79 -10.29 -4.19
C ILE A 104 7.61 -11.81 -4.39
N THR A 105 8.68 -12.55 -4.17
CA THR A 105 8.72 -14.02 -4.27
C THR A 105 8.29 -14.67 -2.96
N ASN A 106 8.00 -15.98 -2.99
CA ASN A 106 7.67 -16.73 -1.77
C ASN A 106 8.81 -16.66 -0.74
N LYS A 107 10.06 -16.78 -1.18
CA LYS A 107 11.23 -16.69 -0.29
C LYS A 107 11.34 -15.33 0.39
N ILE A 108 11.05 -14.23 -0.35
CA ILE A 108 11.00 -12.89 0.24
C ILE A 108 9.88 -12.81 1.28
N LEU A 109 8.68 -13.35 0.99
CA LEU A 109 7.59 -13.40 1.95
C LEU A 109 7.96 -14.19 3.21
N ASP A 110 8.57 -15.38 3.06
CA ASP A 110 9.02 -16.20 4.18
C ASP A 110 10.02 -15.43 5.08
N VAL A 111 10.93 -14.67 4.46
CA VAL A 111 11.90 -13.84 5.20
C VAL A 111 11.23 -12.66 5.90
N LEU A 112 10.27 -11.99 5.24
CA LEU A 112 9.49 -10.90 5.84
C LEU A 112 8.72 -11.41 7.08
N GLU A 113 8.06 -12.57 6.98
CA GLU A 113 7.37 -13.19 8.11
C GLU A 113 8.35 -13.56 9.23
N GLN A 114 9.51 -14.11 8.90
CA GLN A 114 10.55 -14.45 9.89
C GLN A 114 11.03 -13.19 10.61
N VAL A 115 11.41 -12.15 9.89
CA VAL A 115 11.87 -10.86 10.43
C VAL A 115 10.79 -10.21 11.30
N SER A 116 9.56 -10.19 10.82
CA SER A 116 8.40 -9.68 11.58
C SER A 116 8.26 -10.36 12.95
N ARG A 117 8.30 -11.69 12.98
CA ARG A 117 8.18 -12.47 14.22
C ARG A 117 9.37 -12.27 15.16
N GLN A 118 10.59 -12.26 14.62
CA GLN A 118 11.81 -12.13 15.42
C GLN A 118 11.98 -10.75 16.07
N HIS A 119 11.62 -9.70 15.33
CA HIS A 119 11.80 -8.31 15.76
C HIS A 119 10.50 -7.61 16.14
N GLN A 120 9.36 -8.33 16.10
CA GLN A 120 8.02 -7.79 16.37
C GLN A 120 7.64 -6.59 15.49
N ILE A 121 8.11 -6.61 14.23
CA ILE A 121 7.85 -5.58 13.24
C ILE A 121 6.54 -5.89 12.52
N PRO A 122 5.54 -4.99 12.54
CA PRO A 122 4.29 -5.21 11.81
C PRO A 122 4.51 -5.17 10.30
N LEU A 123 3.82 -6.07 9.58
CA LEU A 123 3.75 -6.11 8.13
C LEU A 123 2.43 -5.49 7.65
N TYR A 124 2.51 -4.59 6.70
CA TYR A 124 1.36 -3.98 6.03
C TYR A 124 1.43 -4.30 4.54
N GLY A 125 0.34 -4.71 3.91
CA GLY A 125 0.37 -5.21 2.56
C GLY A 125 -0.74 -4.66 1.67
N ASP A 126 -0.37 -4.35 0.42
CA ASP A 126 -1.28 -4.15 -0.69
C ASP A 126 -0.78 -4.93 -1.91
N LEU A 127 -1.71 -5.48 -2.67
CA LEU A 127 -1.42 -6.18 -3.90
C LEU A 127 -2.29 -5.61 -5.01
N GLN A 128 -1.67 -5.10 -6.06
CA GLN A 128 -2.37 -4.43 -7.15
C GLN A 128 -2.45 -5.29 -8.41
N CYS A 129 -3.65 -5.73 -8.76
CA CYS A 129 -3.95 -6.49 -9.98
C CYS A 129 -4.18 -5.58 -11.20
N SER A 130 -3.27 -4.67 -11.50
CA SER A 130 -3.46 -3.69 -12.57
C SER A 130 -3.11 -4.18 -13.98
N SER A 131 -2.22 -5.14 -14.10
CA SER A 131 -1.75 -5.75 -15.36
C SER A 131 -1.67 -7.27 -15.28
N GLN A 132 -1.59 -7.82 -14.06
CA GLN A 132 -1.53 -9.24 -13.76
C GLN A 132 -2.59 -9.61 -12.74
N VAL A 133 -2.99 -10.87 -12.73
CA VAL A 133 -3.81 -11.44 -11.67
C VAL A 133 -2.88 -11.89 -10.56
N GLY A 134 -3.03 -11.32 -9.39
CA GLY A 134 -2.29 -11.69 -8.18
C GLY A 134 -3.22 -12.28 -7.14
N ASP A 135 -2.63 -12.99 -6.19
CA ASP A 135 -3.32 -13.59 -5.06
C ASP A 135 -2.85 -12.94 -3.76
N ILE A 136 -3.70 -12.08 -3.17
CA ILE A 136 -3.39 -11.43 -1.89
C ILE A 136 -3.41 -12.42 -0.72
N SER A 137 -4.02 -13.59 -0.87
CA SER A 137 -4.04 -14.61 0.17
C SER A 137 -2.66 -15.18 0.50
N LYS A 138 -1.65 -14.91 -0.34
CA LYS A 138 -0.25 -15.24 -0.06
C LYS A 138 0.37 -14.45 1.09
N PHE A 139 -0.19 -13.29 1.45
CA PHE A 139 0.27 -12.47 2.56
C PHE A 139 -0.27 -13.02 3.88
N LYS A 140 0.53 -13.83 4.56
CA LYS A 140 0.15 -14.48 5.83
C LYS A 140 0.64 -13.67 7.03
N ASP A 141 -0.17 -13.65 8.09
CA ASP A 141 0.17 -13.02 9.39
C ASP A 141 0.49 -11.51 9.30
N PHE A 142 0.00 -10.84 8.26
CA PHE A 142 0.15 -9.39 8.13
C PHE A 142 -0.73 -8.67 9.16
N LYS A 143 -0.22 -7.58 9.72
CA LYS A 143 -0.97 -6.72 10.63
C LYS A 143 -2.12 -6.00 9.91
N LEU A 144 -1.92 -5.65 8.63
CA LEU A 144 -2.90 -4.98 7.78
C LEU A 144 -2.80 -5.46 6.34
N LEU A 145 -3.93 -5.73 5.70
CA LEU A 145 -4.08 -5.89 4.25
C LEU A 145 -5.07 -4.88 3.69
N CYS A 146 -4.79 -4.33 2.50
CA CYS A 146 -5.61 -3.29 1.87
C CYS A 146 -6.05 -3.65 0.44
N PRO A 147 -6.73 -4.81 0.19
CA PRO A 147 -7.21 -5.15 -1.14
C PRO A 147 -8.39 -4.29 -1.58
N THR A 148 -8.61 -4.23 -2.89
CA THR A 148 -9.92 -3.93 -3.46
C THR A 148 -10.84 -5.14 -3.29
N GLU A 149 -12.16 -4.92 -3.32
CA GLU A 149 -13.15 -6.02 -3.34
C GLU A 149 -12.84 -7.03 -4.46
N ARG A 150 -12.50 -6.53 -5.65
CA ARG A 150 -12.14 -7.38 -6.79
C ARG A 150 -10.92 -8.28 -6.50
N GLU A 151 -9.89 -7.75 -5.88
CA GLU A 151 -8.67 -8.51 -5.53
C GLU A 151 -8.96 -9.56 -4.46
N ALA A 152 -9.80 -9.23 -3.47
CA ALA A 152 -10.26 -10.17 -2.45
C ALA A 152 -11.06 -11.33 -3.07
N ARG A 153 -12.00 -11.02 -3.98
CA ARG A 153 -12.81 -12.02 -4.69
C ARG A 153 -11.98 -12.92 -5.59
N ILE A 154 -11.00 -12.37 -6.29
CA ILE A 154 -10.06 -13.14 -7.12
C ILE A 154 -9.28 -14.13 -6.24
N ALA A 155 -8.70 -13.67 -5.15
CA ALA A 155 -7.89 -14.50 -4.25
C ALA A 155 -8.69 -15.67 -3.64
N LEU A 156 -9.98 -15.46 -3.39
CA LEU A 156 -10.88 -16.45 -2.81
C LEU A 156 -11.63 -17.29 -3.86
N SER A 157 -11.48 -16.96 -5.16
CA SER A 157 -12.30 -17.54 -6.25
C SER A 157 -13.80 -17.46 -5.95
N ASN A 158 -14.25 -16.35 -5.34
CA ASN A 158 -15.60 -16.15 -4.83
C ASN A 158 -16.22 -14.87 -5.38
N GLN A 159 -17.15 -15.02 -6.34
CA GLN A 159 -17.83 -13.90 -7.00
C GLN A 159 -19.23 -13.60 -6.43
N ASP A 160 -19.84 -14.55 -5.74
CA ASP A 160 -21.28 -14.55 -5.46
C ASP A 160 -21.63 -14.11 -4.03
N ASP A 161 -20.75 -14.39 -3.08
CA ASP A 161 -21.03 -14.09 -1.67
C ASP A 161 -20.93 -12.59 -1.33
N GLY A 162 -21.60 -12.21 -0.24
CA GLY A 162 -21.59 -10.85 0.26
C GLY A 162 -20.22 -10.40 0.76
N VAL A 163 -19.97 -9.08 0.72
CA VAL A 163 -18.71 -8.43 1.10
C VAL A 163 -18.22 -8.85 2.50
N GLU A 164 -19.15 -9.00 3.45
CA GLU A 164 -18.85 -9.43 4.82
C GLU A 164 -18.26 -10.85 4.86
N TYR A 165 -18.87 -11.78 4.12
CA TYR A 165 -18.38 -13.16 4.06
C TYR A 165 -16.98 -13.20 3.40
N VAL A 166 -16.82 -12.52 2.28
CA VAL A 166 -15.55 -12.40 1.57
C VAL A 166 -14.45 -11.83 2.48
N SER A 167 -14.75 -10.78 3.23
CA SER A 167 -13.80 -10.14 4.15
C SER A 167 -13.40 -11.09 5.29
N ASN A 168 -14.34 -11.74 5.94
CA ASN A 168 -14.09 -12.68 7.03
C ASN A 168 -13.30 -13.91 6.55
N LEU A 169 -13.64 -14.43 5.36
CA LEU A 169 -12.92 -15.56 4.76
C LEU A 169 -11.47 -15.19 4.43
N LEU A 170 -11.25 -14.00 3.83
CA LEU A 170 -9.91 -13.50 3.54
C LEU A 170 -9.09 -13.31 4.82
N MET A 171 -9.66 -12.67 5.84
CA MET A 171 -9.01 -12.52 7.15
C MET A 171 -8.65 -13.85 7.80
N SER A 172 -9.52 -14.84 7.69
CA SER A 172 -9.28 -16.19 8.20
C SER A 172 -8.14 -16.88 7.43
N GLN A 173 -8.15 -16.83 6.09
CA GLN A 173 -7.13 -17.47 5.26
C GLN A 173 -5.77 -16.82 5.40
N THR A 174 -5.70 -15.50 5.52
CA THR A 174 -4.45 -14.74 5.65
C THR A 174 -3.97 -14.62 7.09
N ARG A 175 -4.85 -14.83 8.06
CA ARG A 175 -4.62 -14.58 9.48
C ARG A 175 -4.25 -13.11 9.77
N CYS A 176 -4.65 -12.17 8.89
CA CYS A 176 -4.39 -10.76 9.15
C CYS A 176 -5.25 -10.27 10.33
N THR A 177 -4.69 -9.34 11.10
CA THR A 177 -5.41 -8.73 12.23
C THR A 177 -6.39 -7.67 11.74
N ASN A 178 -5.99 -6.90 10.73
CA ASN A 178 -6.76 -5.80 10.17
C ASN A 178 -6.91 -5.99 8.66
N LEU A 179 -8.09 -5.64 8.15
CA LEU A 179 -8.38 -5.62 6.72
C LEU A 179 -9.05 -4.30 6.36
N VAL A 180 -8.59 -3.64 5.31
CA VAL A 180 -9.25 -2.50 4.68
C VAL A 180 -9.68 -2.91 3.29
N LEU A 181 -10.97 -3.17 3.12
CA LEU A 181 -11.53 -3.56 1.83
C LEU A 181 -11.96 -2.32 1.04
N LYS A 182 -11.26 -2.01 -0.03
CA LYS A 182 -11.50 -0.82 -0.89
C LYS A 182 -12.69 -1.08 -1.82
N LEU A 183 -13.67 -0.14 -1.84
CA LEU A 183 -14.92 -0.23 -2.62
C LEU A 183 -15.00 0.84 -3.73
N GLY A 184 -13.88 1.43 -4.10
CA GLY A 184 -13.82 2.47 -5.13
C GLY A 184 -14.55 3.75 -4.70
N ALA A 185 -15.59 4.16 -5.45
CA ALA A 185 -16.36 5.38 -5.17
C ALA A 185 -17.16 5.29 -3.85
N ASP A 186 -17.44 4.08 -3.36
CA ASP A 186 -18.16 3.88 -2.09
C ASP A 186 -17.23 3.96 -0.87
N GLY A 187 -15.93 4.25 -1.08
CA GLY A 187 -14.95 4.35 -0.01
C GLY A 187 -14.35 2.99 0.36
N PHE A 188 -14.40 2.60 1.63
CA PHE A 188 -13.86 1.31 2.10
C PHE A 188 -14.51 0.87 3.42
N ILE A 189 -14.37 -0.42 3.72
CA ILE A 189 -14.74 -0.97 5.03
C ILE A 189 -13.46 -1.42 5.74
N ALA A 190 -13.29 -0.96 6.98
CA ALA A 190 -12.21 -1.39 7.87
C ALA A 190 -12.71 -2.47 8.82
N TYR A 191 -11.97 -3.57 8.91
CA TYR A 191 -12.24 -4.71 9.80
C TYR A 191 -11.04 -4.91 10.72
N SER A 192 -11.28 -4.99 12.03
CA SER A 192 -10.24 -5.23 13.04
C SER A 192 -10.64 -6.41 13.90
N ARG A 193 -9.82 -7.46 13.93
CA ARG A 193 -10.03 -8.64 14.76
C ARG A 193 -9.49 -8.42 16.16
N ASP A 194 -10.33 -8.61 17.16
CA ASP A 194 -9.91 -8.73 18.55
C ASP A 194 -9.39 -10.15 18.79
N LEU A 195 -8.08 -10.26 19.03
CA LEU A 195 -7.42 -11.55 19.23
C LEU A 195 -7.77 -12.23 20.56
N THR A 196 -8.45 -11.53 21.47
CA THR A 196 -8.82 -12.08 22.79
C THR A 196 -10.14 -12.86 22.76
N ASN A 197 -11.08 -12.45 21.92
CA ASN A 197 -12.43 -13.03 21.84
C ASN A 197 -12.87 -13.41 20.42
N ASP A 198 -11.95 -13.28 19.45
CA ASP A 198 -12.19 -13.55 18.01
C ASP A 198 -13.32 -12.70 17.40
N PHE A 199 -13.69 -11.61 18.03
CA PHE A 199 -14.68 -10.67 17.51
C PHE A 199 -14.07 -9.76 16.45
N VAL A 200 -14.82 -9.49 15.36
CA VAL A 200 -14.39 -8.60 14.29
C VAL A 200 -15.20 -7.31 14.35
N TYR A 201 -14.55 -6.22 14.76
CA TYR A 201 -15.10 -4.87 14.66
C TYR A 201 -15.03 -4.40 13.22
N ARG A 202 -16.06 -3.70 12.77
CA ARG A 202 -16.08 -3.14 11.41
C ARG A 202 -16.65 -1.74 11.40
N GLN A 203 -16.16 -0.93 10.45
CA GLN A 203 -16.70 0.40 10.18
C GLN A 203 -16.56 0.73 8.70
N HIS A 204 -17.64 1.26 8.11
CA HIS A 204 -17.61 1.82 6.76
C HIS A 204 -17.14 3.26 6.79
N PHE A 205 -16.21 3.59 5.91
CA PHE A 205 -15.70 4.94 5.67
C PHE A 205 -16.08 5.33 4.25
N PRO A 206 -17.07 6.19 4.06
CA PRO A 206 -17.47 6.66 2.73
C PRO A 206 -16.36 7.51 2.10
N ALA A 207 -16.32 7.57 0.77
CA ALA A 207 -15.42 8.50 0.08
C ALA A 207 -15.81 9.95 0.39
N LEU A 208 -14.85 10.76 0.86
CA LEU A 208 -15.09 12.15 1.25
C LEU A 208 -15.04 13.11 0.05
N THR A 209 -14.69 12.65 -1.14
CA THR A 209 -14.61 13.45 -2.36
C THR A 209 -15.63 12.96 -3.38
N ILE A 210 -16.54 13.86 -3.80
CA ILE A 210 -17.61 13.54 -4.75
C ILE A 210 -17.10 13.57 -6.20
N ASN A 211 -16.21 14.53 -6.54
CA ASN A 211 -15.69 14.74 -7.88
C ASN A 211 -14.15 14.67 -7.88
N PRO A 212 -13.55 13.48 -7.90
CA PRO A 212 -12.10 13.34 -7.94
C PRO A 212 -11.53 13.79 -9.29
N VAL A 213 -10.36 14.44 -9.26
CA VAL A 213 -9.62 14.84 -10.47
C VAL A 213 -8.86 13.63 -11.03
N ASP A 214 -8.18 12.87 -10.17
CA ASP A 214 -7.47 11.64 -10.54
C ASP A 214 -7.53 10.64 -9.38
N VAL A 215 -8.15 9.51 -9.61
CA VAL A 215 -8.25 8.43 -8.60
C VAL A 215 -6.99 7.54 -8.53
N ALA A 216 -6.01 7.79 -9.42
CA ALA A 216 -4.77 7.01 -9.41
C ALA A 216 -3.98 7.30 -8.13
N GLY A 217 -3.65 6.25 -7.39
CA GLY A 217 -2.88 6.36 -6.13
C GLY A 217 -3.71 6.59 -4.86
N ALA A 218 -5.04 6.68 -4.95
CA ALA A 218 -5.89 6.76 -3.76
C ALA A 218 -5.66 5.59 -2.79
N GLY A 219 -5.52 4.37 -3.33
CA GLY A 219 -5.19 3.19 -2.52
C GLY A 219 -3.79 3.26 -1.88
N ASP A 220 -2.80 3.79 -2.63
CA ASP A 220 -1.42 3.97 -2.14
C ASP A 220 -1.36 5.00 -0.99
N SER A 221 -2.10 6.11 -1.13
CA SER A 221 -2.18 7.14 -0.10
C SER A 221 -2.92 6.65 1.16
N LEU A 222 -4.00 5.88 0.97
CA LEU A 222 -4.76 5.24 2.05
C LEU A 222 -3.88 4.24 2.83
N LEU A 223 -3.20 3.32 2.13
CA LEU A 223 -2.28 2.36 2.75
C LEU A 223 -1.18 3.07 3.55
N ALA A 224 -0.50 4.06 2.95
CA ALA A 224 0.57 4.80 3.60
C ALA A 224 0.09 5.49 4.88
N SER A 225 -1.05 6.17 4.82
CA SER A 225 -1.63 6.87 5.96
C SER A 225 -2.01 5.94 7.09
N ILE A 226 -2.72 4.84 6.79
CA ILE A 226 -3.11 3.86 7.81
C ILE A 226 -1.88 3.18 8.41
N ALA A 227 -0.89 2.82 7.60
CA ALA A 227 0.35 2.20 8.08
C ALA A 227 1.11 3.13 9.04
N VAL A 228 1.25 4.41 8.70
CA VAL A 228 1.88 5.43 9.58
C VAL A 228 1.07 5.58 10.87
N GLY A 229 -0.26 5.69 10.80
CA GLY A 229 -1.13 5.79 11.97
C GLY A 229 -1.01 4.60 12.92
N LEU A 230 -1.09 3.38 12.39
CA LEU A 230 -0.94 2.14 13.16
C LEU A 230 0.46 2.01 13.78
N SER A 231 1.52 2.44 13.08
CA SER A 231 2.89 2.44 13.60
C SER A 231 3.09 3.46 14.73
N ARG A 232 2.23 4.48 14.81
CA ARG A 232 2.21 5.49 15.88
C ARG A 232 1.22 5.14 17.00
N GLY A 233 0.63 3.94 16.98
CA GLY A 233 -0.24 3.44 18.04
C GLY A 233 -1.72 3.81 17.92
N LEU A 234 -2.16 4.40 16.81
CA LEU A 234 -3.59 4.59 16.55
C LEU A 234 -4.29 3.24 16.37
N SER A 235 -5.56 3.18 16.77
CA SER A 235 -6.42 2.08 16.38
C SER A 235 -6.67 2.07 14.86
N LEU A 236 -7.13 0.94 14.30
CA LEU A 236 -7.47 0.88 12.87
C LEU A 236 -8.51 1.93 12.50
N MET A 237 -9.53 2.15 13.33
CA MET A 237 -10.62 3.07 13.03
C MET A 237 -10.14 4.53 13.00
N GLU A 238 -9.30 4.94 13.95
CA GLU A 238 -8.67 6.28 13.95
C GLU A 238 -7.75 6.47 12.75
N ALA A 239 -6.86 5.50 12.47
CA ALA A 239 -5.99 5.52 11.31
C ALA A 239 -6.79 5.55 9.98
N SER A 240 -7.93 4.84 9.92
CA SER A 240 -8.83 4.84 8.77
C SER A 240 -9.54 6.18 8.55
N ALA A 241 -9.94 6.85 9.63
CA ALA A 241 -10.53 8.19 9.55
C ALA A 241 -9.52 9.19 8.95
N LEU A 242 -8.27 9.19 9.43
CA LEU A 242 -7.20 10.00 8.85
C LEU A 242 -6.89 9.59 7.40
N GLY A 243 -6.88 8.28 7.13
CA GLY A 243 -6.69 7.73 5.79
C GLY A 243 -7.73 8.18 4.78
N SER A 244 -8.99 8.32 5.21
CA SER A 244 -10.07 8.90 4.38
C SER A 244 -9.77 10.34 3.97
N CYS A 245 -9.24 11.16 4.90
CA CYS A 245 -8.86 12.55 4.62
C CYS A 245 -7.69 12.61 3.63
N VAL A 246 -6.65 11.77 3.84
CA VAL A 246 -5.47 11.72 2.96
C VAL A 246 -5.88 11.27 1.56
N ALA A 247 -6.69 10.23 1.44
CA ALA A 247 -7.18 9.75 0.15
C ALA A 247 -8.04 10.80 -0.58
N ALA A 248 -8.92 11.49 0.16
CA ALA A 248 -9.75 12.57 -0.41
C ALA A 248 -8.92 13.73 -0.96
N LEU A 249 -7.87 14.14 -0.26
CA LEU A 249 -6.95 15.18 -0.73
C LEU A 249 -6.09 14.70 -1.90
N ALA A 250 -5.60 13.47 -1.87
CA ALA A 250 -4.75 12.90 -2.93
C ALA A 250 -5.46 12.88 -4.29
N VAL A 251 -6.76 12.57 -4.31
CA VAL A 251 -7.55 12.50 -5.56
C VAL A 251 -7.98 13.87 -6.12
N GLN A 252 -7.71 14.96 -5.43
CA GLN A 252 -7.99 16.34 -5.89
C GLN A 252 -6.91 16.90 -6.82
N SER A 253 -5.79 16.20 -6.98
CA SER A 253 -4.68 16.60 -7.85
C SER A 253 -4.35 15.52 -8.87
N LEU A 254 -3.79 15.91 -10.03
CA LEU A 254 -3.28 14.98 -11.02
C LEU A 254 -1.96 14.36 -10.54
N GLY A 255 -1.78 13.05 -10.82
CA GLY A 255 -0.46 12.42 -10.73
C GLY A 255 -0.08 11.86 -9.36
N ASN A 256 -1.04 11.54 -8.49
CA ASN A 256 -0.77 10.88 -7.19
C ASN A 256 0.29 11.62 -6.36
N MET A 257 0.11 12.92 -6.19
CA MET A 257 1.03 13.76 -5.40
C MET A 257 0.89 13.45 -3.91
N PRO A 258 2.00 13.37 -3.16
CA PRO A 258 1.95 13.21 -1.72
C PRO A 258 1.20 14.36 -1.05
N VAL A 259 0.41 14.02 -0.04
CA VAL A 259 -0.39 14.98 0.71
C VAL A 259 0.41 15.43 1.93
N ASP A 260 0.54 16.75 2.09
CA ASP A 260 1.22 17.35 3.24
C ASP A 260 0.41 17.16 4.53
N TYR A 261 1.06 16.84 5.64
CA TYR A 261 0.43 16.65 6.95
C TYR A 261 -0.43 17.84 7.40
N ARG A 262 0.01 19.08 7.11
CA ARG A 262 -0.74 20.30 7.50
C ARG A 262 -2.06 20.38 6.75
N ALA A 263 -2.06 20.03 5.45
CA ALA A 263 -3.29 19.97 4.65
C ALA A 263 -4.27 18.91 5.20
N VAL A 264 -3.74 17.74 5.63
CA VAL A 264 -4.55 16.70 6.26
C VAL A 264 -5.17 17.19 7.55
N LYS A 265 -4.42 17.89 8.41
CA LYS A 265 -4.90 18.43 9.67
C LYS A 265 -6.06 19.41 9.43
N VAL A 266 -5.87 20.40 8.55
CA VAL A 266 -6.90 21.39 8.21
C VAL A 266 -8.16 20.71 7.66
N PHE A 267 -7.99 19.73 6.77
CA PHE A 267 -9.13 19.02 6.21
C PHE A 267 -9.88 18.19 7.26
N ALA A 268 -9.15 17.49 8.16
CA ALA A 268 -9.75 16.72 9.24
C ALA A 268 -10.52 17.61 10.24
N GLU A 269 -10.03 18.82 10.54
CA GLU A 269 -10.74 19.84 11.34
C GLU A 269 -12.04 20.26 10.65
N GLN A 270 -12.01 20.53 9.34
CA GLN A 270 -13.19 20.88 8.54
C GLN A 270 -14.23 19.76 8.49
N GLN A 271 -13.80 18.50 8.51
CA GLN A 271 -14.70 17.34 8.57
C GLN A 271 -15.19 17.03 10.00
N GLY A 272 -14.75 17.75 11.02
CA GLY A 272 -15.11 17.53 12.43
C GLY A 272 -14.51 16.23 13.02
N LEU A 273 -13.48 15.70 12.41
CA LEU A 273 -12.80 14.47 12.88
C LEU A 273 -11.80 14.74 14.01
N ILE A 274 -11.32 15.99 14.11
CA ILE A 274 -10.48 16.46 15.20
C ILE A 274 -10.99 17.84 15.65
N PRO A 275 -10.83 18.20 16.95
CA PRO A 275 -11.21 19.54 17.43
C PRO A 275 -10.44 20.64 16.70
N ASN A 276 -11.11 21.74 16.37
CA ASN A 276 -10.44 22.93 15.87
C ASN A 276 -9.41 23.39 16.92
N ALA A 277 -8.18 23.65 16.50
CA ALA A 277 -7.21 24.29 17.38
C ALA A 277 -7.75 25.68 17.76
N ILE A 278 -8.00 25.93 19.05
CA ILE A 278 -8.39 27.22 19.62
C ILE A 278 -7.21 28.17 19.55
#